data_8eebe43e068e746dd177d2ff836bb6fb
#
_entry.id   8eebe43e068e746dd177d2ff836bb6fb
#
_cell.length_a   1.000
_cell.length_b   1.000
_cell.length_c   1.000
_cell.angle_alpha   90.00
_cell.angle_beta   90.00
_cell.angle_gamma   90.00
#
_symmetry.space_group_name_H-M   'P 1'
#
loop_
_entity.id
_entity.type
_entity.pdbx_description
1 polymer ?
#
loop_
_entity_poly.entity_id
_entity_poly.type
_entity_poly.pdbx_seq_one_letter_code
_entity_poly.pdbx_strand_id
1 'polypeptide(L)'
;MNKSRIIKLASAATAALLVATAATANATGINLRAAGASSVQTFFDTCKAGYAAATGDTMPYNGQGSGSGKTAIGNGTADIAFSDSVNTNADKPAGMLHIPFVAWPVAVMYNLNTTKQVNLSTETIAKIFAGKITKWNDPQIVADNNKSYQVPVYKTSNGKTVLDKKGSPVVLRYKTVKTYFTFPNQKIIVLYRSGNSGTSNNFTRAMNNLHSSIWTKPASDAFTTAFPGDITADPVGFRSAATATALAQLSKDTKYSITYNEVSYAKSYGLGVANIINPAGNAIAPDTDGVLAAFSVAKIAADGVVTFDYGNTLATQYPLTATTYAMVLPKYSSAALAGSVKDAVNYFAFECPKVASTLGFAQTTKTSVLGTTILAQVAKIGS
;
A
#
# COMPACT_ATOMS: atom_id res chain seq x y z
N MET A 1 5.91 -79.77 -49.95
CA MET A 1 4.94 -80.79 -49.62
C MET A 1 4.78 -80.88 -48.11
N ASN A 2 3.56 -80.88 -47.59
CA ASN A 2 3.03 -81.08 -46.19
C ASN A 2 3.37 -80.00 -45.14
N LYS A 3 2.49 -79.16 -44.85
CA LYS A 3 1.24 -79.12 -44.06
C LYS A 3 1.33 -79.83 -42.69
N SER A 4 1.37 -79.05 -41.61
CA SER A 4 0.67 -79.43 -40.37
C SER A 4 0.28 -78.17 -39.62
N ARG A 5 -0.98 -77.96 -39.41
CA ARG A 5 -1.63 -76.95 -38.59
C ARG A 5 -1.50 -77.35 -37.11
N ILE A 6 -1.11 -76.41 -36.26
CA ILE A 6 -1.32 -76.53 -34.80
C ILE A 6 -2.16 -75.32 -34.37
N ILE A 7 -3.35 -75.65 -33.95
CA ILE A 7 -4.31 -74.76 -33.30
C ILE A 7 -3.83 -74.55 -31.88
N LYS A 8 -3.58 -73.29 -31.47
CA LYS A 8 -3.43 -72.93 -30.07
C LYS A 8 -4.64 -72.12 -29.63
N LEU A 9 -5.37 -72.72 -28.65
CA LEU A 9 -6.43 -72.00 -27.93
C LEU A 9 -5.85 -70.76 -27.21
N ALA A 10 -6.46 -69.61 -27.47
CA ALA A 10 -6.21 -68.40 -26.70
C ALA A 10 -7.27 -68.35 -25.59
N SER A 11 -6.79 -68.44 -24.36
CA SER A 11 -7.59 -68.16 -23.16
C SER A 11 -7.74 -66.64 -23.02
N ALA A 12 -8.97 -66.14 -23.14
CA ALA A 12 -9.29 -64.76 -22.90
C ALA A 12 -9.35 -64.48 -21.38
N ALA A 13 -8.36 -63.86 -20.84
CA ALA A 13 -8.42 -63.28 -19.49
C ALA A 13 -9.04 -61.88 -19.60
N THR A 14 -10.27 -61.72 -19.17
CA THR A 14 -10.96 -60.42 -19.06
C THR A 14 -10.46 -59.71 -17.83
N ALA A 15 -9.49 -58.78 -18.01
CA ALA A 15 -9.11 -57.86 -16.97
C ALA A 15 -10.16 -56.75 -16.91
N ALA A 16 -11.01 -56.76 -15.88
CA ALA A 16 -11.90 -55.64 -15.56
C ALA A 16 -11.06 -54.45 -15.05
N LEU A 17 -10.89 -53.45 -15.91
CA LEU A 17 -10.30 -52.15 -15.52
C LEU A 17 -11.34 -51.38 -14.69
N LEU A 18 -11.20 -51.43 -13.37
CA LEU A 18 -11.89 -50.51 -12.48
C LEU A 18 -11.29 -49.12 -12.70
N VAL A 19 -11.90 -48.34 -13.57
CA VAL A 19 -11.66 -46.91 -13.65
C VAL A 19 -12.28 -46.30 -12.39
N ALA A 20 -11.47 -46.12 -11.35
CA ALA A 20 -11.81 -45.24 -10.24
C ALA A 20 -11.88 -43.81 -10.80
N THR A 21 -13.05 -43.35 -11.20
CA THR A 21 -13.33 -41.93 -11.37
C THR A 21 -13.19 -41.31 -9.99
N ALA A 22 -11.99 -40.77 -9.69
CA ALA A 22 -11.86 -39.79 -8.64
C ALA A 22 -12.78 -38.63 -9.01
N ALA A 23 -13.97 -38.62 -8.42
CA ALA A 23 -14.80 -37.41 -8.42
C ALA A 23 -13.95 -36.35 -7.75
N THR A 24 -13.34 -35.49 -8.56
CA THR A 24 -12.85 -34.20 -8.06
C THR A 24 -14.10 -33.51 -7.51
N ALA A 25 -14.27 -33.60 -6.20
CA ALA A 25 -15.18 -32.70 -5.52
C ALA A 25 -14.68 -31.31 -5.93
N ASN A 26 -15.40 -30.67 -6.85
CA ASN A 26 -15.29 -29.22 -7.03
C ASN A 26 -15.72 -28.64 -5.68
N ALA A 27 -14.79 -28.50 -4.77
CA ALA A 27 -14.99 -27.63 -3.63
C ALA A 27 -15.31 -26.27 -4.24
N THR A 28 -16.59 -25.87 -4.18
CA THR A 28 -16.99 -24.52 -4.56
C THR A 28 -16.20 -23.59 -3.66
N GLY A 29 -15.24 -22.86 -4.26
CA GLY A 29 -14.38 -21.96 -3.51
C GLY A 29 -15.21 -20.95 -2.71
N ILE A 30 -14.68 -20.49 -1.62
CA ILE A 30 -15.33 -19.49 -0.77
C ILE A 30 -15.24 -18.12 -1.44
N ASN A 31 -16.36 -17.40 -1.44
CA ASN A 31 -16.38 -16.01 -1.83
C ASN A 31 -16.25 -15.13 -0.58
N LEU A 32 -15.03 -14.64 -0.29
CA LEU A 32 -14.75 -13.80 0.86
C LEU A 32 -15.38 -12.43 0.69
N ARG A 33 -16.14 -11.99 1.68
CA ARG A 33 -16.67 -10.62 1.75
C ARG A 33 -15.56 -9.69 2.21
N ALA A 34 -15.14 -8.76 1.33
CA ALA A 34 -14.02 -7.87 1.59
C ALA A 34 -14.40 -6.40 1.37
N ALA A 35 -13.94 -5.51 2.26
CA ALA A 35 -14.16 -4.08 2.18
C ALA A 35 -12.98 -3.29 2.76
N GLY A 36 -12.82 -2.01 2.39
CA GLY A 36 -11.87 -1.14 3.09
C GLY A 36 -11.12 -0.14 2.23
N ALA A 37 -9.82 -0.01 2.52
CA ALA A 37 -8.96 1.04 2.00
C ALA A 37 -8.93 1.11 0.47
N SER A 38 -9.18 2.28 -0.09
CA SER A 38 -9.13 2.49 -1.56
C SER A 38 -7.69 2.60 -2.09
N SER A 39 -6.70 2.78 -1.24
CA SER A 39 -5.28 2.77 -1.59
C SER A 39 -4.82 1.44 -2.20
N VAL A 40 -5.40 0.32 -1.77
CA VAL A 40 -5.06 -1.04 -2.25
C VAL A 40 -6.01 -1.56 -3.33
N GLN A 41 -6.88 -0.73 -3.92
CA GLN A 41 -7.79 -1.15 -4.99
C GLN A 41 -7.02 -1.72 -6.19
N THR A 42 -6.04 -0.97 -6.71
CA THR A 42 -5.21 -1.40 -7.84
C THR A 42 -4.41 -2.66 -7.56
N PHE A 43 -3.97 -2.83 -6.30
CA PHE A 43 -3.27 -4.02 -5.82
C PHE A 43 -4.16 -5.27 -5.92
N PHE A 44 -5.37 -5.23 -5.38
CA PHE A 44 -6.30 -6.34 -5.46
C PHE A 44 -6.76 -6.61 -6.88
N ASP A 45 -7.04 -5.57 -7.67
CA ASP A 45 -7.43 -5.75 -9.09
C ASP A 45 -6.35 -6.44 -9.92
N THR A 46 -5.09 -6.19 -9.63
CA THR A 46 -3.96 -6.84 -10.29
C THR A 46 -3.84 -8.32 -9.92
N CYS A 47 -4.19 -8.69 -8.69
CA CYS A 47 -3.90 -10.02 -8.14
C CYS A 47 -5.11 -10.93 -8.00
N LYS A 48 -6.35 -10.44 -8.14
CA LYS A 48 -7.58 -11.23 -7.90
C LYS A 48 -7.68 -12.51 -8.73
N ALA A 49 -7.26 -12.46 -9.99
CA ALA A 49 -7.29 -13.64 -10.87
C ALA A 49 -6.24 -14.69 -10.43
N GLY A 50 -5.05 -14.25 -10.04
CA GLY A 50 -4.01 -15.14 -9.50
C GLY A 50 -4.39 -15.75 -8.15
N TYR A 51 -5.07 -14.98 -7.29
CA TYR A 51 -5.62 -15.49 -6.03
C TYR A 51 -6.64 -16.61 -6.27
N ALA A 52 -7.61 -16.37 -7.15
CA ALA A 52 -8.62 -17.38 -7.48
C ALA A 52 -7.99 -18.64 -8.10
N ALA A 53 -6.99 -18.50 -8.97
CA ALA A 53 -6.29 -19.64 -9.56
C ALA A 53 -5.46 -20.43 -8.53
N ALA A 54 -4.90 -19.77 -7.52
CA ALA A 54 -4.06 -20.40 -6.52
C ALA A 54 -4.84 -21.10 -5.40
N THR A 55 -6.04 -20.59 -5.05
CA THR A 55 -6.79 -21.04 -3.87
C THR A 55 -8.14 -21.68 -4.21
N GLY A 56 -8.69 -21.41 -5.40
CA GLY A 56 -10.08 -21.70 -5.74
C GLY A 56 -11.10 -20.72 -5.16
N ASP A 57 -10.68 -19.83 -4.25
CA ASP A 57 -11.52 -18.83 -3.60
C ASP A 57 -11.59 -17.54 -4.40
N THR A 58 -12.60 -16.70 -4.14
CA THR A 58 -12.71 -15.36 -4.71
C THR A 58 -12.80 -14.31 -3.61
N MET A 59 -12.32 -13.11 -3.89
CA MET A 59 -12.41 -11.96 -3.00
C MET A 59 -12.73 -10.70 -3.82
N PRO A 60 -13.99 -10.46 -4.15
CA PRO A 60 -14.41 -9.20 -4.75
C PRO A 60 -14.07 -8.04 -3.81
N TYR A 61 -13.47 -6.98 -4.36
CA TYR A 61 -13.06 -5.85 -3.57
C TYR A 61 -13.54 -4.52 -4.17
N ASN A 62 -14.13 -3.68 -3.32
CA ASN A 62 -14.51 -2.31 -3.66
C ASN A 62 -14.02 -1.38 -2.55
N GLY A 63 -12.93 -0.68 -2.82
CA GLY A 63 -12.25 0.19 -1.87
C GLY A 63 -12.96 1.52 -1.66
N GLN A 64 -13.79 1.61 -0.64
CA GLN A 64 -14.51 2.84 -0.27
C GLN A 64 -13.76 3.69 0.79
N GLY A 65 -12.65 3.19 1.31
CA GLY A 65 -11.82 3.84 2.31
C GLY A 65 -11.68 3.02 3.60
N SER A 66 -10.65 3.32 4.39
CA SER A 66 -10.34 2.61 5.63
C SER A 66 -11.51 2.63 6.64
N GLY A 67 -12.22 3.75 6.74
CA GLY A 67 -13.42 3.85 7.58
C GLY A 67 -14.52 2.86 7.21
N SER A 68 -14.77 2.67 5.90
CA SER A 68 -15.72 1.67 5.42
C SER A 68 -15.30 0.25 5.82
N GLY A 69 -14.01 -0.07 5.72
CA GLY A 69 -13.49 -1.37 6.19
C GLY A 69 -13.66 -1.58 7.69
N LYS A 70 -13.35 -0.56 8.49
CA LYS A 70 -13.53 -0.60 9.95
C LYS A 70 -14.99 -0.85 10.33
N THR A 71 -15.92 -0.17 9.68
CA THR A 71 -17.36 -0.37 9.88
C THR A 71 -17.81 -1.75 9.43
N ALA A 72 -17.35 -2.22 8.27
CA ALA A 72 -17.77 -3.51 7.72
C ALA A 72 -17.34 -4.69 8.61
N ILE A 73 -16.12 -4.67 9.17
CA ILE A 73 -15.68 -5.71 10.10
C ILE A 73 -16.39 -5.59 11.44
N GLY A 74 -16.67 -4.38 11.92
CA GLY A 74 -17.42 -4.12 13.16
C GLY A 74 -18.84 -4.67 13.08
N ASN A 75 -19.53 -4.47 11.96
CA ASN A 75 -20.91 -4.93 11.74
C ASN A 75 -21.02 -6.41 11.28
N GLY A 76 -19.90 -7.11 11.11
CA GLY A 76 -19.89 -8.50 10.61
C GLY A 76 -20.30 -8.64 9.13
N THR A 77 -20.28 -7.55 8.35
CA THR A 77 -20.60 -7.58 6.91
C THR A 77 -19.38 -7.91 6.03
N ALA A 78 -18.17 -7.93 6.59
CA ALA A 78 -16.96 -8.39 5.96
C ALA A 78 -16.33 -9.56 6.72
N ASP A 79 -15.77 -10.52 6.00
CA ASP A 79 -14.98 -11.63 6.56
C ASP A 79 -13.53 -11.18 6.76
N ILE A 80 -13.06 -10.30 5.91
CA ILE A 80 -11.76 -9.63 5.96
C ILE A 80 -11.94 -8.17 5.55
N ALA A 81 -11.33 -7.25 6.29
CA ALA A 81 -11.39 -5.83 5.95
C ALA A 81 -9.99 -5.22 5.90
N PHE A 82 -9.85 -4.11 5.16
CA PHE A 82 -8.54 -3.50 4.94
C PHE A 82 -8.53 -2.03 5.36
N SER A 83 -7.47 -1.64 6.06
CA SER A 83 -7.31 -0.27 6.56
C SER A 83 -5.85 0.14 6.57
N ASP A 84 -5.55 1.37 6.13
CA ASP A 84 -4.20 1.95 6.24
C ASP A 84 -3.94 2.53 7.64
N SER A 85 -4.93 2.50 8.53
CA SER A 85 -4.81 2.96 9.92
C SER A 85 -5.42 1.94 10.88
N VAL A 86 -4.91 1.90 12.09
CA VAL A 86 -5.41 1.02 13.14
C VAL A 86 -6.89 1.29 13.42
N ASN A 87 -7.68 0.23 13.58
CA ASN A 87 -9.08 0.35 13.98
C ASN A 87 -9.18 0.59 15.49
N THR A 88 -9.57 1.79 15.88
CA THR A 88 -9.79 2.22 17.27
C THR A 88 -11.27 2.50 17.55
N ASN A 89 -12.17 2.10 16.65
CA ASN A 89 -13.60 2.31 16.84
C ASN A 89 -14.14 1.54 18.04
N ALA A 90 -15.18 2.07 18.65
CA ALA A 90 -15.83 1.44 19.81
C ALA A 90 -16.51 0.09 19.44
N ASP A 91 -16.96 -0.06 18.21
CA ASP A 91 -17.58 -1.26 17.63
C ASP A 91 -16.56 -2.29 17.09
N LYS A 92 -15.27 -2.07 17.33
CA LYS A 92 -14.22 -3.01 16.94
C LYS A 92 -14.46 -4.37 17.59
N PRO A 93 -14.50 -5.48 16.81
CA PRO A 93 -14.67 -6.83 17.37
C PRO A 93 -13.58 -7.17 18.40
N ALA A 94 -13.99 -7.81 19.50
CA ALA A 94 -13.05 -8.23 20.53
C ALA A 94 -11.99 -9.17 19.97
N GLY A 95 -10.73 -8.92 20.29
CA GLY A 95 -9.61 -9.72 19.82
C GLY A 95 -9.29 -9.60 18.33
N MET A 96 -9.93 -8.69 17.57
CA MET A 96 -9.64 -8.45 16.16
C MET A 96 -8.13 -8.21 15.95
N LEU A 97 -7.57 -8.89 14.97
CA LEU A 97 -6.16 -8.82 14.61
C LEU A 97 -5.92 -7.73 13.55
N HIS A 98 -4.81 -7.00 13.71
CA HIS A 98 -4.28 -6.13 12.68
C HIS A 98 -3.05 -6.81 12.07
N ILE A 99 -3.13 -7.23 10.80
CA ILE A 99 -2.03 -7.88 10.10
C ILE A 99 -1.47 -6.90 9.08
N PRO A 100 -0.25 -6.36 9.27
CA PRO A 100 0.35 -5.40 8.34
C PRO A 100 0.82 -6.15 7.09
N PHE A 101 -0.07 -6.32 6.10
CA PHE A 101 0.16 -7.27 5.00
C PHE A 101 0.89 -6.67 3.79
N VAL A 102 0.80 -5.35 3.56
CA VAL A 102 1.52 -4.69 2.47
C VAL A 102 1.95 -3.28 2.89
N ALA A 103 3.11 -2.86 2.39
CA ALA A 103 3.69 -1.55 2.62
C ALA A 103 3.83 -0.76 1.31
N TRP A 104 3.68 0.56 1.37
CA TRP A 104 3.69 1.41 0.19
C TRP A 104 3.98 2.88 0.55
N PRO A 105 4.46 3.70 -0.42
CA PRO A 105 4.73 5.11 -0.19
C PRO A 105 3.44 5.94 -0.34
N VAL A 106 3.16 6.83 0.62
CA VAL A 106 2.19 7.91 0.42
C VAL A 106 2.85 8.95 -0.47
N ALA A 107 2.56 8.89 -1.76
CA ALA A 107 3.15 9.81 -2.73
C ALA A 107 2.48 11.19 -2.68
N VAL A 108 3.29 12.24 -2.76
CA VAL A 108 2.81 13.60 -3.00
C VAL A 108 2.77 13.81 -4.51
N MET A 109 1.56 13.93 -5.04
CA MET A 109 1.29 14.05 -6.47
C MET A 109 0.88 15.48 -6.83
N TYR A 110 1.19 15.88 -8.05
CA TYR A 110 0.86 17.23 -8.53
C TYR A 110 0.45 17.22 -10.00
N ASN A 111 -0.31 18.24 -10.38
CA ASN A 111 -0.69 18.51 -11.77
C ASN A 111 -0.02 19.82 -12.23
N LEU A 112 1.26 19.70 -12.59
CA LEU A 112 2.06 20.77 -13.21
C LEU A 112 2.42 20.34 -14.64
N ASN A 113 2.38 21.27 -15.57
CA ASN A 113 2.86 21.00 -16.93
C ASN A 113 4.41 21.03 -16.94
N THR A 114 5.02 19.96 -16.42
CA THR A 114 6.50 19.84 -16.38
C THR A 114 6.92 18.38 -16.51
N THR A 115 8.05 18.15 -17.17
CA THR A 115 8.75 16.87 -17.20
C THR A 115 9.92 16.82 -16.20
N LYS A 116 10.18 17.94 -15.49
CA LYS A 116 11.25 18.02 -14.50
C LYS A 116 10.79 17.41 -13.17
N GLN A 117 11.71 16.74 -12.50
CA GLN A 117 11.47 16.21 -11.17
C GLN A 117 11.30 17.34 -10.16
N VAL A 118 10.18 17.32 -9.45
CA VAL A 118 9.93 18.21 -8.29
C VAL A 118 10.38 17.51 -7.02
N ASN A 119 11.12 18.22 -6.18
CA ASN A 119 11.50 17.79 -4.84
C ASN A 119 10.83 18.71 -3.81
N LEU A 120 10.31 18.13 -2.74
CA LEU A 120 9.68 18.89 -1.66
C LEU A 120 10.20 18.36 -0.31
N SER A 121 10.62 19.28 0.56
CA SER A 121 10.91 18.93 1.95
C SER A 121 9.61 18.62 2.70
N THR A 122 9.71 17.80 3.74
CA THR A 122 8.55 17.49 4.58
C THR A 122 7.96 18.75 5.23
N GLU A 123 8.79 19.77 5.50
CA GLU A 123 8.33 21.07 6.01
C GLU A 123 7.54 21.85 4.95
N THR A 124 8.04 21.89 3.71
CA THR A 124 7.33 22.51 2.58
C THR A 124 5.98 21.86 2.37
N ILE A 125 5.92 20.50 2.39
CA ILE A 125 4.69 19.74 2.29
C ILE A 125 3.73 20.12 3.42
N ALA A 126 4.20 20.12 4.67
CA ALA A 126 3.37 20.49 5.81
C ALA A 126 2.79 21.91 5.66
N LYS A 127 3.57 22.88 5.21
CA LYS A 127 3.12 24.27 4.98
C LYS A 127 2.11 24.37 3.83
N ILE A 128 2.32 23.65 2.73
CA ILE A 128 1.37 23.63 1.60
C ILE A 128 0.04 23.07 2.06
N PHE A 129 0.03 21.88 2.66
CA PHE A 129 -1.21 21.22 3.07
C PHE A 129 -1.88 21.89 4.28
N ALA A 130 -1.16 22.69 5.06
CA ALA A 130 -1.73 23.57 6.10
C ALA A 130 -2.20 24.95 5.57
N GLY A 131 -2.11 25.20 4.25
CA GLY A 131 -2.52 26.46 3.63
C GLY A 131 -1.60 27.64 3.90
N LYS A 132 -0.39 27.42 4.42
CA LYS A 132 0.62 28.45 4.69
C LYS A 132 1.45 28.82 3.46
N ILE A 133 1.66 27.88 2.55
CA ILE A 133 2.23 28.11 1.21
C ILE A 133 1.10 27.92 0.21
N THR A 134 0.77 28.96 -0.53
CA THR A 134 -0.41 29.01 -1.41
C THR A 134 -0.07 29.18 -2.89
N LYS A 135 1.21 29.35 -3.25
CA LYS A 135 1.66 29.51 -4.63
C LYS A 135 2.82 28.59 -4.96
N TRP A 136 2.86 28.09 -6.18
CA TRP A 136 3.92 27.20 -6.64
C TRP A 136 5.29 27.87 -6.67
N ASN A 137 5.38 29.16 -6.95
CA ASN A 137 6.64 29.91 -6.95
C ASN A 137 7.06 30.45 -5.57
N ASP A 138 6.50 29.91 -4.49
CA ASP A 138 6.94 30.26 -3.13
C ASP A 138 8.46 30.03 -2.97
N PRO A 139 9.17 30.95 -2.30
CA PRO A 139 10.62 30.83 -2.12
C PRO A 139 11.08 29.51 -1.50
N GLN A 140 10.28 28.89 -0.63
CA GLN A 140 10.63 27.61 -0.01
C GLN A 140 10.54 26.45 -1.03
N ILE A 141 9.50 26.42 -1.88
CA ILE A 141 9.41 25.45 -2.98
C ILE A 141 10.57 25.64 -3.96
N VAL A 142 10.89 26.89 -4.30
CA VAL A 142 12.02 27.21 -5.18
C VAL A 142 13.34 26.74 -4.57
N ALA A 143 13.57 26.98 -3.27
CA ALA A 143 14.78 26.55 -2.58
C ALA A 143 14.92 25.02 -2.53
N ASP A 144 13.82 24.29 -2.37
CA ASP A 144 13.81 22.82 -2.43
C ASP A 144 14.20 22.28 -3.82
N ASN A 145 14.10 23.07 -4.89
CA ASN A 145 14.27 22.60 -6.27
C ASN A 145 15.48 23.20 -7.00
N ASN A 146 16.21 24.11 -6.41
CA ASN A 146 17.37 24.75 -7.05
C ASN A 146 18.68 24.47 -6.29
N LYS A 147 18.88 23.22 -5.92
CA LYS A 147 20.09 22.75 -5.23
C LYS A 147 20.48 21.33 -5.68
N SER A 148 21.61 20.88 -5.17
CA SER A 148 22.09 19.52 -5.42
C SER A 148 21.64 18.57 -4.32
N TYR A 149 21.25 17.35 -4.69
CA TYR A 149 20.85 16.28 -3.81
C TYR A 149 21.71 15.04 -3.97
N GLN A 150 21.91 14.31 -2.90
CA GLN A 150 22.42 12.95 -2.95
C GLN A 150 21.25 12.00 -3.15
N VAL A 151 21.30 11.20 -4.22
CA VAL A 151 20.30 10.18 -4.52
C VAL A 151 20.98 8.82 -4.40
N PRO A 152 20.45 7.90 -3.58
CA PRO A 152 21.03 6.56 -3.44
C PRO A 152 20.93 5.78 -4.75
N VAL A 153 22.00 5.05 -5.07
CA VAL A 153 22.02 4.02 -6.12
C VAL A 153 22.18 2.70 -5.40
N TYR A 154 21.17 1.86 -5.49
CA TYR A 154 21.13 0.60 -4.77
C TYR A 154 21.92 -0.49 -5.49
N LYS A 155 22.50 -1.40 -4.70
CA LYS A 155 23.10 -2.63 -5.20
C LYS A 155 22.01 -3.54 -5.72
N THR A 156 22.19 -4.07 -6.94
CA THR A 156 21.25 -5.01 -7.56
C THR A 156 21.91 -6.35 -7.83
N SER A 157 21.13 -7.42 -7.78
CA SER A 157 21.51 -8.77 -8.20
C SER A 157 20.34 -9.39 -8.95
N ASN A 158 20.57 -9.89 -10.16
CA ASN A 158 19.51 -10.43 -11.04
C ASN A 158 18.31 -9.47 -11.22
N GLY A 159 18.60 -8.16 -11.36
CA GLY A 159 17.59 -7.12 -11.55
C GLY A 159 16.77 -6.75 -10.31
N LYS A 160 17.10 -7.30 -9.14
CA LYS A 160 16.44 -6.98 -7.87
C LYS A 160 17.38 -6.25 -6.93
N THR A 161 16.84 -5.33 -6.14
CA THR A 161 17.59 -4.65 -5.07
C THR A 161 18.06 -5.66 -4.01
N VAL A 162 19.34 -5.59 -3.66
CA VAL A 162 19.93 -6.41 -2.59
C VAL A 162 19.53 -5.78 -1.25
N LEU A 163 18.95 -6.59 -0.36
CA LEU A 163 18.59 -6.18 0.99
C LEU A 163 19.62 -6.71 2.01
N ASP A 164 19.83 -5.97 3.07
CA ASP A 164 20.61 -6.40 4.23
C ASP A 164 19.81 -7.36 5.15
N LYS A 165 20.41 -7.75 6.27
CA LYS A 165 19.77 -8.65 7.26
C LYS A 165 18.53 -8.06 7.92
N LYS A 166 18.35 -6.72 7.88
CA LYS A 166 17.18 -6.01 8.43
C LYS A 166 16.11 -5.78 7.39
N GLY A 167 16.35 -6.16 6.12
CA GLY A 167 15.44 -5.90 4.99
C GLY A 167 15.61 -4.51 4.39
N SER A 168 16.68 -3.78 4.73
CA SER A 168 16.97 -2.46 4.15
C SER A 168 17.75 -2.60 2.84
N PRO A 169 17.46 -1.77 1.81
CA PRO A 169 18.21 -1.73 0.57
C PRO A 169 19.70 -1.36 0.79
N VAL A 170 20.60 -2.15 0.22
CA VAL A 170 22.05 -1.91 0.30
C VAL A 170 22.43 -0.82 -0.71
N VAL A 171 22.94 0.31 -0.22
CA VAL A 171 23.44 1.40 -1.07
C VAL A 171 24.79 1.01 -1.66
N LEU A 172 24.89 1.06 -3.00
CA LEU A 172 26.14 0.88 -3.72
C LEU A 172 26.97 2.18 -3.72
N ARG A 173 26.31 3.32 -3.96
CA ARG A 173 26.92 4.65 -3.99
C ARG A 173 25.84 5.72 -3.94
N TYR A 174 26.22 6.96 -3.71
CA TYR A 174 25.35 8.11 -3.92
C TYR A 174 25.71 8.80 -5.24
N LYS A 175 24.66 9.29 -5.94
CA LYS A 175 24.78 10.13 -7.14
C LYS A 175 24.32 11.53 -6.79
N THR A 176 25.16 12.53 -7.07
CA THR A 176 24.76 13.93 -6.96
C THR A 176 23.87 14.30 -8.15
N VAL A 177 22.65 14.74 -7.87
CA VAL A 177 21.70 15.24 -8.87
C VAL A 177 21.44 16.71 -8.58
N LYS A 178 21.71 17.58 -9.55
CA LYS A 178 21.37 19.00 -9.47
C LYS A 178 20.00 19.18 -10.11
N THR A 179 19.05 19.69 -9.34
CA THR A 179 17.73 20.07 -9.84
C THR A 179 17.67 21.57 -10.10
N TYR A 180 16.94 21.96 -11.14
CA TYR A 180 16.68 23.34 -11.46
C TYR A 180 15.30 23.45 -12.11
N PHE A 181 14.40 24.20 -11.46
CA PHE A 181 13.03 24.39 -11.94
C PHE A 181 12.52 25.80 -11.67
N THR A 182 11.93 26.44 -12.69
CA THR A 182 11.21 27.69 -12.55
C THR A 182 9.73 27.39 -12.38
N PHE A 183 9.20 27.61 -11.19
CA PHE A 183 7.81 27.37 -10.88
C PHE A 183 6.90 28.51 -11.37
N PRO A 184 5.67 28.18 -11.81
CA PRO A 184 4.70 29.20 -12.25
C PRO A 184 4.18 30.00 -11.03
N ASN A 185 3.90 31.30 -11.26
CA ASN A 185 3.19 32.13 -10.26
C ASN A 185 1.69 31.79 -10.29
N GLN A 186 1.34 30.60 -9.80
CA GLN A 186 -0.04 30.09 -9.78
C GLN A 186 -0.40 29.63 -8.38
N LYS A 187 -1.69 29.79 -8.05
CA LYS A 187 -2.25 29.28 -6.78
C LYS A 187 -2.17 27.76 -6.74
N ILE A 188 -1.75 27.21 -5.61
CA ILE A 188 -1.82 25.77 -5.34
C ILE A 188 -3.25 25.43 -4.95
N ILE A 189 -3.79 24.37 -5.55
CA ILE A 189 -5.07 23.78 -5.16
C ILE A 189 -4.77 22.47 -4.42
N VAL A 190 -4.99 22.48 -3.14
CA VAL A 190 -4.80 21.29 -2.29
C VAL A 190 -6.00 20.37 -2.39
N LEU A 191 -5.76 19.13 -2.76
CA LEU A 191 -6.83 18.13 -2.87
C LEU A 191 -6.66 17.08 -1.78
N TYR A 192 -7.76 16.73 -1.09
CA TYR A 192 -7.76 15.84 0.07
C TYR A 192 -8.93 14.85 0.05
N ARG A 193 -8.86 13.82 0.89
CA ARG A 193 -9.94 12.83 1.04
C ARG A 193 -11.05 13.37 1.94
N SER A 194 -12.28 13.41 1.42
CA SER A 194 -13.47 13.86 2.19
C SER A 194 -14.00 12.81 3.17
N GLY A 195 -13.73 11.52 2.90
CA GLY A 195 -14.16 10.42 3.78
C GLY A 195 -13.09 10.01 4.80
N ASN A 196 -13.44 9.05 5.65
CA ASN A 196 -12.51 8.45 6.60
C ASN A 196 -11.48 7.57 5.88
N SER A 197 -10.28 8.12 5.72
CA SER A 197 -9.17 7.57 4.95
C SER A 197 -7.95 7.29 5.83
N GLY A 198 -7.51 6.05 5.89
CA GLY A 198 -6.26 5.72 6.54
C GLY A 198 -5.04 6.33 5.85
N THR A 199 -5.10 6.60 4.53
CA THR A 199 -4.07 7.39 3.84
C THR A 199 -3.97 8.80 4.42
N SER A 200 -5.13 9.48 4.68
CA SER A 200 -5.15 10.76 5.38
C SER A 200 -4.55 10.65 6.78
N ASN A 201 -4.87 9.56 7.50
CA ASN A 201 -4.32 9.32 8.85
C ASN A 201 -2.79 9.22 8.82
N ASN A 202 -2.22 8.41 7.91
CA ASN A 202 -0.76 8.27 7.79
C ASN A 202 -0.10 9.59 7.37
N PHE A 203 -0.67 10.31 6.39
CA PHE A 203 -0.16 11.59 5.95
C PHE A 203 -0.15 12.61 7.09
N THR A 204 -1.28 12.80 7.77
CA THR A 204 -1.40 13.78 8.87
C THR A 204 -0.60 13.39 10.10
N ARG A 205 -0.42 12.08 10.34
CA ARG A 205 0.49 11.56 11.39
C ARG A 205 1.94 11.94 11.11
N ALA A 206 2.41 11.75 9.88
CA ALA A 206 3.76 12.14 9.49
C ALA A 206 3.95 13.67 9.63
N MET A 207 2.98 14.47 9.18
CA MET A 207 3.04 15.93 9.30
C MET A 207 3.08 16.40 10.77
N ASN A 208 2.24 15.83 11.62
CA ASN A 208 2.21 16.15 13.05
C ASN A 208 3.52 15.74 13.76
N ASN A 209 4.05 14.55 13.46
CA ASN A 209 5.29 14.06 14.10
C ASN A 209 6.53 14.88 13.66
N LEU A 210 6.63 15.23 12.37
CA LEU A 210 7.78 15.94 11.84
C LEU A 210 7.71 17.46 12.08
N HIS A 211 6.51 18.02 12.09
CA HIS A 211 6.29 19.47 12.07
C HIS A 211 5.15 19.91 12.99
N SER A 212 5.18 19.52 14.27
CA SER A 212 4.11 19.78 15.25
C SER A 212 3.81 21.28 15.46
N SER A 213 4.75 22.18 15.20
CA SER A 213 4.53 23.64 15.22
C SER A 213 3.72 24.14 14.02
N ILE A 214 3.70 23.40 12.90
CA ILE A 214 2.94 23.71 11.68
C ILE A 214 1.63 22.92 11.69
N TRP A 215 1.73 21.61 11.98
CA TRP A 215 0.62 20.68 12.01
C TRP A 215 0.25 20.34 13.46
N THR A 216 -0.52 21.22 14.09
CA THR A 216 -0.78 21.20 15.53
C THR A 216 -1.81 20.17 15.98
N LYS A 217 -2.62 19.62 15.06
CA LYS A 217 -3.65 18.64 15.41
C LYS A 217 -3.14 17.20 15.22
N PRO A 218 -3.62 16.26 16.05
CA PRO A 218 -3.27 14.85 15.94
C PRO A 218 -3.78 14.24 14.62
N ALA A 219 -3.21 13.09 14.25
CA ALA A 219 -3.62 12.33 13.09
C ALA A 219 -5.09 11.92 13.15
N SER A 220 -5.78 11.94 12.00
CA SER A 220 -7.15 11.48 11.88
C SER A 220 -7.40 10.88 10.50
N ASP A 221 -8.32 9.90 10.41
CA ASP A 221 -8.82 9.40 9.14
C ASP A 221 -9.61 10.49 8.38
N ALA A 222 -10.25 11.42 9.09
CA ALA A 222 -10.87 12.60 8.52
C ALA A 222 -9.84 13.73 8.41
N PHE A 223 -9.45 14.08 7.17
CA PHE A 223 -8.47 15.14 6.93
C PHE A 223 -8.86 16.47 7.57
N THR A 224 -10.13 16.83 7.49
CA THR A 224 -10.67 18.07 8.08
C THR A 224 -10.52 18.14 9.60
N THR A 225 -10.60 17.01 10.28
CA THR A 225 -10.36 16.91 11.74
C THR A 225 -8.89 17.13 12.08
N ALA A 226 -7.97 16.59 11.27
CA ALA A 226 -6.53 16.75 11.46
C ALA A 226 -5.98 18.07 10.90
N PHE A 227 -6.75 18.81 10.11
CA PHE A 227 -6.31 20.06 9.50
C PHE A 227 -6.05 21.14 10.59
N PRO A 228 -4.87 21.80 10.58
CA PRO A 228 -4.45 22.68 11.69
C PRO A 228 -5.10 24.06 11.71
N GLY A 229 -6.00 24.37 10.77
CA GLY A 229 -6.71 25.63 10.65
C GLY A 229 -8.20 25.46 10.40
N ASP A 230 -8.80 26.45 9.76
CA ASP A 230 -10.15 26.37 9.18
C ASP A 230 -10.05 26.14 7.67
N ILE A 231 -10.37 24.91 7.24
CA ILE A 231 -10.30 24.54 5.81
C ILE A 231 -11.35 25.24 4.97
N THR A 232 -12.44 25.74 5.59
CA THR A 232 -13.53 26.42 4.92
C THR A 232 -13.20 27.88 4.59
N ALA A 233 -12.12 28.42 5.18
CA ALA A 233 -11.66 29.79 4.92
C ALA A 233 -11.14 29.99 3.48
N ASP A 234 -10.73 28.91 2.79
CA ASP A 234 -10.31 28.96 1.37
C ASP A 234 -10.95 27.82 0.55
N PRO A 235 -12.25 27.89 0.23
CA PRO A 235 -12.94 26.82 -0.48
C PRO A 235 -12.49 26.67 -1.93
N VAL A 236 -11.75 27.63 -2.48
CA VAL A 236 -11.14 27.53 -3.81
C VAL A 236 -9.79 26.81 -3.74
N GLY A 237 -9.03 27.04 -2.68
CA GLY A 237 -7.72 26.44 -2.47
C GLY A 237 -7.77 25.00 -1.95
N PHE A 238 -8.89 24.57 -1.40
CA PHE A 238 -9.08 23.21 -0.87
C PHE A 238 -10.29 22.54 -1.48
N ARG A 239 -10.10 21.36 -2.07
CA ARG A 239 -11.16 20.54 -2.65
C ARG A 239 -10.98 19.08 -2.23
N SER A 240 -12.04 18.30 -2.29
CA SER A 240 -12.01 16.93 -1.80
C SER A 240 -12.68 15.93 -2.71
N ALA A 241 -12.30 14.66 -2.54
CA ALA A 241 -12.95 13.53 -3.16
C ALA A 241 -13.00 12.33 -2.20
N ALA A 242 -13.98 11.46 -2.38
CA ALA A 242 -14.30 10.42 -1.41
C ALA A 242 -13.29 9.25 -1.41
N THR A 243 -12.79 8.82 -2.58
CA THR A 243 -11.91 7.66 -2.73
C THR A 243 -10.55 8.05 -3.31
N ALA A 244 -9.57 7.15 -3.26
CA ALA A 244 -8.26 7.34 -3.88
C ALA A 244 -8.38 7.56 -5.40
N THR A 245 -9.23 6.77 -6.07
CA THR A 245 -9.52 6.88 -7.51
C THR A 245 -10.13 8.23 -7.85
N ALA A 246 -11.18 8.65 -7.12
CA ALA A 246 -11.84 9.93 -7.35
C ALA A 246 -10.92 11.12 -7.08
N LEU A 247 -10.02 11.00 -6.08
CA LEU A 247 -9.03 12.03 -5.77
C LEU A 247 -7.98 12.16 -6.89
N ALA A 248 -7.51 11.05 -7.45
CA ALA A 248 -6.59 11.04 -8.58
C ALA A 248 -7.24 11.64 -9.84
N GLN A 249 -8.50 11.31 -10.11
CA GLN A 249 -9.26 11.92 -11.21
C GLN A 249 -9.43 13.43 -11.01
N LEU A 250 -9.84 13.86 -9.82
CA LEU A 250 -9.97 15.28 -9.49
C LEU A 250 -8.63 16.03 -9.66
N SER A 251 -7.50 15.37 -9.30
CA SER A 251 -6.17 15.95 -9.48
C SER A 251 -5.81 16.11 -10.95
N LYS A 252 -6.10 15.11 -11.79
CA LYS A 252 -5.92 15.18 -13.23
C LYS A 252 -6.70 16.34 -13.84
N ASP A 253 -7.92 16.56 -13.40
CA ASP A 253 -8.84 17.58 -13.93
C ASP A 253 -8.58 18.98 -13.35
N THR A 254 -7.74 19.08 -12.31
CA THR A 254 -7.44 20.34 -11.62
C THR A 254 -5.98 20.74 -11.86
N LYS A 255 -5.73 21.68 -12.77
CA LYS A 255 -4.38 22.25 -12.98
C LYS A 255 -3.86 22.89 -11.71
N TYR A 256 -2.55 22.80 -11.50
CA TYR A 256 -1.85 23.36 -10.34
C TYR A 256 -2.27 22.74 -9.00
N SER A 257 -2.91 21.58 -9.04
CA SER A 257 -3.25 20.85 -7.83
C SER A 257 -2.05 20.09 -7.24
N ILE A 258 -2.17 19.83 -5.94
CA ILE A 258 -1.31 18.93 -5.17
C ILE A 258 -2.19 18.03 -4.33
N THR A 259 -1.82 16.76 -4.18
CA THR A 259 -2.54 15.78 -3.38
C THR A 259 -1.59 14.73 -2.80
N TYR A 260 -2.11 13.88 -1.93
CA TYR A 260 -1.45 12.67 -1.44
C TYR A 260 -2.28 11.43 -1.81
N ASN A 261 -1.60 10.38 -2.28
CA ASN A 261 -2.26 9.13 -2.64
C ASN A 261 -1.25 7.98 -2.69
N GLU A 262 -1.71 6.75 -2.95
CA GLU A 262 -0.85 5.64 -3.31
C GLU A 262 -0.25 5.88 -4.72
N VAL A 263 1.03 5.54 -4.92
CA VAL A 263 1.83 6.01 -6.07
C VAL A 263 1.35 5.50 -7.44
N SER A 264 0.69 4.33 -7.52
CA SER A 264 0.22 3.77 -8.80
C SER A 264 -0.81 4.66 -9.49
N TYR A 265 -1.56 5.45 -8.73
CA TYR A 265 -2.52 6.41 -9.28
C TYR A 265 -1.85 7.52 -10.10
N ALA A 266 -0.62 7.92 -9.75
CA ALA A 266 0.08 8.94 -10.51
C ALA A 266 0.28 8.52 -11.97
N LYS A 267 0.77 7.30 -12.19
CA LYS A 267 0.98 6.75 -13.54
C LYS A 267 -0.33 6.62 -14.31
N SER A 268 -1.37 6.10 -13.66
CA SER A 268 -2.69 5.86 -14.27
C SER A 268 -3.38 7.15 -14.71
N TYR A 269 -3.14 8.26 -14.00
CA TYR A 269 -3.79 9.55 -14.25
C TYR A 269 -2.86 10.60 -14.86
N GLY A 270 -1.59 10.26 -15.16
CA GLY A 270 -0.63 11.17 -15.78
C GLY A 270 -0.21 12.34 -14.86
N LEU A 271 -0.14 12.09 -13.56
CA LEU A 271 0.25 13.07 -12.55
C LEU A 271 1.76 13.04 -12.31
N GLY A 272 2.34 14.19 -12.00
CA GLY A 272 3.71 14.26 -11.49
C GLY A 272 3.77 13.76 -10.05
N VAL A 273 4.93 13.22 -9.67
CA VAL A 273 5.20 12.74 -8.31
C VAL A 273 6.45 13.42 -7.76
N ALA A 274 6.34 14.01 -6.58
CA ALA A 274 7.49 14.64 -5.93
C ALA A 274 8.40 13.59 -5.27
N ASN A 275 9.73 13.77 -5.41
CA ASN A 275 10.64 13.19 -4.43
C ASN A 275 10.50 13.95 -3.12
N ILE A 276 10.65 13.26 -1.99
CA ILE A 276 10.58 13.90 -0.69
C ILE A 276 11.99 14.02 -0.12
N ILE A 277 12.34 15.24 0.28
CA ILE A 277 13.59 15.47 0.98
C ILE A 277 13.40 14.99 2.42
N ASN A 278 14.11 13.90 2.74
CA ASN A 278 13.99 13.24 4.04
C ASN A 278 14.78 14.00 5.14
N PRO A 279 14.66 13.65 6.42
CA PRO A 279 15.40 14.28 7.52
C PRO A 279 16.93 14.26 7.36
N ALA A 280 17.47 13.31 6.58
CA ALA A 280 18.91 13.28 6.25
C ALA A 280 19.29 14.26 5.12
N GLY A 281 18.35 14.99 4.53
CA GLY A 281 18.58 15.95 3.44
C GLY A 281 18.65 15.34 2.03
N ASN A 282 18.34 14.06 1.88
CA ASN A 282 18.34 13.38 0.58
C ASN A 282 16.96 13.39 -0.07
N ALA A 283 16.91 13.57 -1.39
CA ALA A 283 15.68 13.50 -2.17
C ALA A 283 15.36 12.04 -2.53
N ILE A 284 14.36 11.47 -1.88
CA ILE A 284 13.97 10.06 -2.01
C ILE A 284 12.70 9.96 -2.84
N ALA A 285 12.74 9.11 -3.87
CA ALA A 285 11.57 8.80 -4.69
C ALA A 285 10.56 7.95 -3.89
N PRO A 286 9.25 8.08 -4.17
CA PRO A 286 8.23 7.21 -3.58
C PRO A 286 8.24 5.83 -4.24
N ASP A 287 9.27 5.06 -3.95
CA ASP A 287 9.49 3.72 -4.46
C ASP A 287 9.54 2.67 -3.33
N THR A 288 9.62 1.42 -3.73
CA THR A 288 9.65 0.29 -2.80
C THR A 288 10.92 0.26 -1.94
N ASP A 289 12.04 0.75 -2.45
CA ASP A 289 13.31 0.74 -1.73
C ASP A 289 13.28 1.72 -0.56
N GLY A 290 12.75 2.94 -0.77
CA GLY A 290 12.55 3.92 0.30
C GLY A 290 11.59 3.44 1.38
N VAL A 291 10.54 2.71 0.99
CA VAL A 291 9.57 2.08 1.90
C VAL A 291 10.23 0.98 2.74
N LEU A 292 11.00 0.07 2.13
CA LEU A 292 11.72 -0.98 2.84
C LEU A 292 12.73 -0.40 3.83
N ALA A 293 13.42 0.69 3.45
CA ALA A 293 14.29 1.42 4.36
C ALA A 293 13.54 1.96 5.59
N ALA A 294 12.34 2.52 5.41
CA ALA A 294 11.50 2.98 6.52
C ALA A 294 11.06 1.82 7.44
N PHE A 295 10.71 0.67 6.86
CA PHE A 295 10.34 -0.51 7.65
C PHE A 295 11.51 -1.09 8.45
N SER A 296 12.75 -1.00 7.96
CA SER A 296 13.93 -1.52 8.67
C SER A 296 14.21 -0.83 10.01
N VAL A 297 13.66 0.37 10.21
CA VAL A 297 13.76 1.16 11.45
C VAL A 297 12.41 1.32 12.16
N ALA A 298 11.33 0.80 11.61
CA ALA A 298 10.00 0.83 12.23
C ALA A 298 9.94 -0.12 13.44
N LYS A 299 9.05 0.22 14.39
CA LYS A 299 8.69 -0.68 15.49
C LYS A 299 7.41 -1.42 15.15
N ILE A 300 7.41 -2.74 15.30
CA ILE A 300 6.22 -3.57 15.11
C ILE A 300 5.87 -4.18 16.47
N ALA A 301 4.70 -3.85 16.97
CA ALA A 301 4.21 -4.36 18.24
C ALA A 301 3.73 -5.83 18.12
N ALA A 302 3.57 -6.53 19.24
CA ALA A 302 3.15 -7.93 19.27
C ALA A 302 1.73 -8.17 18.69
N ASP A 303 0.91 -7.13 18.64
CA ASP A 303 -0.42 -7.13 18.01
C ASP A 303 -0.39 -6.81 16.51
N GLY A 304 0.80 -6.63 15.91
CA GLY A 304 1.01 -6.32 14.51
C GLY A 304 0.98 -4.82 14.17
N VAL A 305 0.74 -3.94 15.12
CA VAL A 305 0.70 -2.49 14.87
C VAL A 305 2.10 -1.96 14.57
N VAL A 306 2.23 -1.26 13.43
CA VAL A 306 3.48 -0.64 12.96
C VAL A 306 3.55 0.82 13.40
N THR A 307 4.68 1.20 13.98
CA THR A 307 5.00 2.60 14.30
C THR A 307 6.24 3.01 13.52
N PHE A 308 6.09 3.93 12.57
CA PHE A 308 7.20 4.48 11.81
C PHE A 308 7.96 5.54 12.60
N ASP A 309 9.28 5.53 12.46
CA ASP A 309 10.14 6.61 12.93
C ASP A 309 10.32 7.65 11.80
N TYR A 310 9.39 8.60 11.73
CA TYR A 310 9.38 9.61 10.68
C TYR A 310 10.59 10.55 10.72
N GLY A 311 11.14 10.81 11.91
CA GLY A 311 12.29 11.69 12.13
C GLY A 311 13.64 11.00 11.98
N ASN A 312 13.67 9.70 11.66
CA ASN A 312 14.90 8.96 11.51
C ASN A 312 15.79 9.55 10.40
N THR A 313 17.09 9.64 10.67
CA THR A 313 18.08 10.20 9.72
C THR A 313 18.69 9.16 8.79
N LEU A 314 18.05 8.00 8.61
CA LEU A 314 18.47 7.01 7.62
C LEU A 314 18.40 7.63 6.22
N ALA A 315 19.54 7.67 5.54
CA ALA A 315 19.72 8.42 4.28
C ALA A 315 18.81 7.96 3.15
N THR A 316 18.30 6.72 3.22
CA THR A 316 17.48 6.07 2.18
C THR A 316 15.99 6.00 2.52
N GLN A 317 15.59 6.42 3.72
CA GLN A 317 14.20 6.33 4.16
C GLN A 317 13.28 7.26 3.36
N TYR A 318 12.17 6.71 2.86
CA TYR A 318 11.05 7.51 2.37
C TYR A 318 10.15 7.90 3.57
N PRO A 319 10.05 9.19 3.91
CA PRO A 319 9.45 9.57 5.20
C PRO A 319 7.93 9.42 5.26
N LEU A 320 7.23 9.37 4.11
CA LEU A 320 5.77 9.20 4.07
C LEU A 320 5.40 7.74 3.72
N THR A 321 5.91 6.79 4.50
CA THR A 321 5.60 5.37 4.35
C THR A 321 4.33 5.01 5.09
N ALA A 322 3.53 4.14 4.49
CA ALA A 322 2.32 3.56 5.06
C ALA A 322 2.32 2.04 4.97
N THR A 323 1.51 1.41 5.79
CA THR A 323 1.14 0.00 5.67
C THR A 323 -0.37 -0.15 5.66
N THR A 324 -0.87 -1.11 4.89
CA THR A 324 -2.27 -1.52 4.98
C THR A 324 -2.36 -2.75 5.87
N TYR A 325 -3.29 -2.71 6.81
CA TYR A 325 -3.63 -3.84 7.68
C TYR A 325 -4.77 -4.64 7.07
N ALA A 326 -4.63 -5.96 7.03
CA ALA A 326 -5.76 -6.85 7.00
C ALA A 326 -6.32 -6.93 8.43
N MET A 327 -7.56 -6.54 8.60
CA MET A 327 -8.33 -6.66 9.83
C MET A 327 -9.14 -7.95 9.76
N VAL A 328 -8.85 -8.89 10.65
CA VAL A 328 -9.46 -10.23 10.66
C VAL A 328 -9.90 -10.61 12.07
N LEU A 329 -10.87 -11.52 12.15
CA LEU A 329 -11.33 -12.04 13.43
C LEU A 329 -10.39 -13.13 13.94
N PRO A 330 -10.23 -13.30 15.26
CA PRO A 330 -9.48 -14.42 15.81
C PRO A 330 -10.22 -15.76 15.66
N LYS A 331 -11.55 -15.71 15.46
CA LYS A 331 -12.42 -16.88 15.25
C LYS A 331 -13.44 -16.65 14.15
N TYR A 332 -13.67 -17.68 13.34
CA TYR A 332 -14.66 -17.72 12.27
C TYR A 332 -15.68 -18.85 12.52
N SER A 333 -16.82 -18.78 11.83
CA SER A 333 -17.93 -19.73 12.00
C SER A 333 -17.61 -21.17 11.51
N SER A 334 -16.56 -21.32 10.70
CA SER A 334 -16.11 -22.63 10.20
C SER A 334 -14.60 -22.64 9.96
N ALA A 335 -14.01 -23.84 10.02
CA ALA A 335 -12.61 -24.05 9.69
C ALA A 335 -12.31 -23.71 8.22
N ALA A 336 -13.26 -23.96 7.31
CA ALA A 336 -13.13 -23.60 5.90
C ALA A 336 -13.00 -22.08 5.71
N LEU A 337 -13.88 -21.29 6.32
CA LEU A 337 -13.81 -19.83 6.24
C LEU A 337 -12.52 -19.28 6.88
N ALA A 338 -12.12 -19.82 8.04
CA ALA A 338 -10.85 -19.47 8.67
C ALA A 338 -9.65 -19.78 7.77
N GLY A 339 -9.67 -20.93 7.08
CA GLY A 339 -8.67 -21.31 6.09
C GLY A 339 -8.59 -20.33 4.93
N SER A 340 -9.71 -20.01 4.29
CA SER A 340 -9.78 -19.06 3.19
C SER A 340 -9.27 -17.66 3.58
N VAL A 341 -9.56 -17.19 4.79
CA VAL A 341 -9.04 -15.90 5.27
C VAL A 341 -7.51 -15.96 5.46
N LYS A 342 -6.97 -17.06 6.00
CA LYS A 342 -5.51 -17.28 6.10
C LYS A 342 -4.85 -17.29 4.72
N ASP A 343 -5.43 -17.99 3.76
CA ASP A 343 -4.93 -18.11 2.40
C ASP A 343 -4.96 -16.75 1.69
N ALA A 344 -6.03 -15.96 1.89
CA ALA A 344 -6.10 -14.60 1.37
C ALA A 344 -4.98 -13.72 1.92
N VAL A 345 -4.78 -13.68 3.24
CA VAL A 345 -3.70 -12.88 3.84
C VAL A 345 -2.34 -13.34 3.33
N ASN A 346 -2.07 -14.66 3.30
CA ASN A 346 -0.79 -15.19 2.82
C ASN A 346 -0.54 -14.88 1.35
N TYR A 347 -1.55 -15.07 0.49
CA TYR A 347 -1.42 -14.79 -0.94
C TYR A 347 -1.14 -13.30 -1.19
N PHE A 348 -1.97 -12.43 -0.62
CA PHE A 348 -1.83 -10.99 -0.83
C PHE A 348 -0.59 -10.40 -0.15
N ALA A 349 -0.07 -11.00 0.91
CA ALA A 349 1.18 -10.55 1.53
C ALA A 349 2.44 -11.02 0.79
N PHE A 350 2.47 -12.25 0.25
CA PHE A 350 3.71 -12.87 -0.21
C PHE A 350 3.75 -13.16 -1.71
N GLU A 351 2.61 -13.40 -2.35
CA GLU A 351 2.55 -13.73 -3.78
C GLU A 351 2.18 -12.51 -4.64
N CYS A 352 1.14 -11.78 -4.26
CA CYS A 352 0.68 -10.61 -4.99
C CYS A 352 1.76 -9.52 -5.16
N PRO A 353 2.59 -9.16 -4.15
CA PRO A 353 3.62 -8.14 -4.34
C PRO A 353 4.67 -8.49 -5.40
N LYS A 354 4.85 -9.76 -5.73
CA LYS A 354 5.75 -10.21 -6.81
C LYS A 354 5.31 -9.69 -8.18
N VAL A 355 4.00 -9.56 -8.40
CA VAL A 355 3.39 -9.01 -9.63
C VAL A 355 3.06 -7.52 -9.49
N ALA A 356 2.70 -7.08 -8.29
CA ALA A 356 2.29 -5.70 -8.01
C ALA A 356 3.44 -4.75 -7.65
N SER A 357 4.70 -5.21 -7.65
CA SER A 357 5.88 -4.38 -7.33
C SER A 357 6.04 -3.17 -8.25
N THR A 358 5.62 -3.29 -9.51
CA THR A 358 5.63 -2.18 -10.49
C THR A 358 4.59 -1.09 -10.18
N LEU A 359 3.68 -1.35 -9.25
CA LEU A 359 2.69 -0.40 -8.74
C LEU A 359 3.18 0.35 -7.50
N GLY A 360 4.39 0.07 -6.98
CA GLY A 360 4.94 0.75 -5.81
C GLY A 360 4.67 0.04 -4.48
N PHE A 361 4.06 -1.16 -4.49
CA PHE A 361 3.88 -1.96 -3.29
C PHE A 361 5.13 -2.75 -2.95
N ALA A 362 5.63 -2.58 -1.72
CA ALA A 362 6.86 -3.23 -1.30
C ALA A 362 6.68 -4.74 -1.14
N GLN A 363 7.60 -5.49 -1.76
CA GLN A 363 7.64 -6.93 -1.63
C GLN A 363 8.27 -7.32 -0.29
N THR A 364 7.57 -8.13 0.51
CA THR A 364 8.13 -8.71 1.72
C THR A 364 8.43 -10.20 1.52
N THR A 365 9.37 -10.74 2.30
CA THR A 365 9.69 -12.17 2.34
C THR A 365 9.21 -12.77 3.66
N LYS A 366 8.93 -14.06 3.67
CA LYS A 366 8.48 -14.76 4.89
C LYS A 366 9.49 -14.70 6.05
N THR A 367 10.78 -14.46 5.73
CA THR A 367 11.88 -14.40 6.70
C THR A 367 12.23 -12.97 7.14
N SER A 368 11.65 -11.94 6.53
CA SER A 368 11.82 -10.55 6.98
C SER A 368 11.07 -10.30 8.30
N VAL A 369 11.41 -9.21 9.00
CA VAL A 369 10.71 -8.81 10.23
C VAL A 369 9.20 -8.65 9.97
N LEU A 370 8.82 -7.99 8.88
CA LEU A 370 7.42 -7.85 8.50
C LEU A 370 6.78 -9.22 8.20
N GLY A 371 7.45 -10.07 7.42
CA GLY A 371 6.93 -11.38 7.04
C GLY A 371 6.74 -12.34 8.23
N THR A 372 7.69 -12.39 9.15
CA THR A 372 7.55 -13.17 10.39
C THR A 372 6.40 -12.65 11.27
N THR A 373 6.19 -11.33 11.33
CA THR A 373 5.04 -10.73 12.00
C THR A 373 3.72 -11.15 11.35
N ILE A 374 3.61 -11.08 10.02
CA ILE A 374 2.41 -11.53 9.29
C ILE A 374 2.09 -12.97 9.63
N LEU A 375 3.07 -13.88 9.52
CA LEU A 375 2.87 -15.30 9.79
C LEU A 375 2.45 -15.56 11.26
N ALA A 376 3.05 -14.84 12.21
CA ALA A 376 2.69 -14.95 13.62
C ALA A 376 1.24 -14.49 13.90
N GLN A 377 0.77 -13.44 13.20
CA GLN A 377 -0.62 -12.99 13.33
C GLN A 377 -1.59 -13.95 12.62
N VAL A 378 -1.27 -14.42 11.41
CA VAL A 378 -2.08 -15.41 10.66
C VAL A 378 -2.28 -16.70 11.47
N ALA A 379 -1.26 -17.13 12.22
CA ALA A 379 -1.34 -18.31 13.08
C ALA A 379 -2.41 -18.19 14.20
N LYS A 380 -2.80 -16.96 14.59
CA LYS A 380 -3.83 -16.71 15.62
C LYS A 380 -5.26 -16.83 15.09
N ILE A 381 -5.46 -16.93 13.76
CA ILE A 381 -6.80 -17.10 13.16
C ILE A 381 -7.25 -18.55 13.39
N GLY A 382 -8.44 -18.73 13.92
CA GLY A 382 -9.02 -20.03 14.23
C GLY A 382 -10.50 -20.16 13.81
N SER A 383 -11.07 -21.31 14.07
CA SER A 383 -12.49 -21.60 13.91
C SER A 383 -13.19 -21.76 15.27
#